data_aa073d0507d7b5141925430d505e2341
#
_entry.id   aa073d0507d7b5141925430d505e2341
#
_cell.length_a   1.000
_cell.length_b   1.000
_cell.length_c   1.000
_cell.angle_alpha   90.00
_cell.angle_beta   90.00
_cell.angle_gamma   90.00
#
_symmetry.space_group_name_H-M   'P 1'
#
loop_
_entity.id
_entity.type
_entity.pdbx_description
1 polymer ?
#
loop_
_entity_poly.entity_id
_entity_poly.type
_entity_poly.pdbx_seq_one_letter_code
_entity_poly.pdbx_strand_id
1 'polypeptide(L)'
;LEGVGQANGTRALTPADIGIGRVPQLADGLNVNLPVANPAGALAFQVARLADGTILDLELSAMEKENKGEIIASPRITTANQKEAYIEQGVEIPYQEAASSGATSTQFKKAVLSLTVTPHITPDNKIILDLVVTQDTVSDVQSGQAPAIDTQRIGTQVLVNNGETIVLGGIYQQAIISTISKVPVLGDIPYFGWLFRNTNQFNEKKELLIFVTPRVVTEHF
;
A
#
# COMPACT_ATOMS: atom_id res chain seq x y z
N LEU A 1 -21.03 -18.46 10.74
CA LEU A 1 -20.59 -18.93 9.41
C LEU A 1 -19.08 -19.07 9.48
N GLU A 2 -18.66 -20.16 10.10
CA GLU A 2 -17.26 -20.54 10.24
C GLU A 2 -16.68 -20.90 8.88
N GLY A 3 -15.49 -20.42 8.69
CA GLY A 3 -14.68 -20.43 7.53
C GLY A 3 -14.67 -21.72 6.75
N VAL A 4 -14.93 -21.57 5.51
CA VAL A 4 -14.56 -22.54 4.50
C VAL A 4 -13.06 -22.74 4.63
N GLY A 5 -12.71 -23.93 5.10
CA GLY A 5 -11.37 -24.30 5.39
C GLY A 5 -10.42 -24.07 4.23
N GLN A 6 -9.21 -23.84 4.64
CA GLN A 6 -8.01 -23.87 3.82
C GLN A 6 -8.14 -24.99 2.78
N ALA A 7 -8.05 -24.61 1.52
CA ALA A 7 -7.80 -25.55 0.47
C ALA A 7 -6.36 -26.05 0.60
N ASN A 8 -6.17 -26.96 1.53
CA ASN A 8 -4.99 -27.79 1.54
C ASN A 8 -5.18 -28.82 0.45
N GLY A 9 -4.22 -28.99 -0.43
CA GLY A 9 -4.25 -30.02 -1.49
C GLY A 9 -4.43 -31.45 -0.99
N THR A 10 -4.75 -31.64 0.26
CA THR A 10 -5.18 -32.83 0.93
C THR A 10 -6.32 -32.52 1.90
N ARG A 11 -7.46 -32.14 1.37
CA ARG A 11 -8.67 -32.25 2.15
C ARG A 11 -8.98 -33.74 2.28
N ALA A 12 -8.96 -34.28 3.48
CA ALA A 12 -9.56 -35.58 3.77
C ALA A 12 -11.05 -35.46 3.47
N LEU A 13 -11.48 -35.95 2.32
CA LEU A 13 -12.90 -36.04 1.96
C LEU A 13 -13.58 -36.99 2.93
N THR A 14 -14.59 -36.53 3.67
CA THR A 14 -15.37 -37.40 4.52
C THR A 14 -16.33 -38.23 3.66
N PRO A 15 -16.78 -39.39 4.14
CA PRO A 15 -17.76 -40.22 3.43
C PRO A 15 -19.04 -39.48 3.04
N ALA A 16 -19.36 -38.38 3.72
CA ALA A 16 -20.50 -37.52 3.42
C ALA A 16 -20.24 -36.62 2.19
N ASP A 17 -19.00 -36.34 1.83
CA ASP A 17 -18.65 -35.46 0.72
C ASP A 17 -18.72 -36.17 -0.63
N ILE A 18 -18.65 -37.50 -0.67
CA ILE A 18 -18.61 -38.26 -1.93
C ILE A 18 -19.76 -39.28 -2.09
N GLY A 19 -20.60 -39.50 -1.09
CA GLY A 19 -21.74 -40.45 -1.19
C GLY A 19 -21.34 -41.93 -1.44
N ILE A 20 -20.08 -42.29 -1.36
CA ILE A 20 -19.56 -43.62 -1.63
C ILE A 20 -18.55 -43.99 -0.53
N GLY A 21 -18.82 -45.08 0.14
CA GLY A 21 -18.07 -45.51 1.32
C GLY A 21 -16.55 -45.62 1.15
N ARG A 22 -15.83 -45.31 2.24
CA ARG A 22 -14.39 -45.33 2.49
C ARG A 22 -13.51 -44.62 1.51
N VAL A 23 -13.09 -43.42 1.90
CA VAL A 23 -11.98 -42.68 1.26
C VAL A 23 -10.67 -43.16 1.90
N PRO A 24 -9.68 -43.60 1.09
CA PRO A 24 -8.35 -43.88 1.61
C PRO A 24 -7.72 -42.61 2.16
N GLN A 25 -7.21 -42.63 3.40
CA GLN A 25 -6.38 -41.53 3.92
C GLN A 25 -5.04 -41.55 3.15
N LEU A 26 -4.69 -40.42 2.53
CA LEU A 26 -3.35 -40.26 2.00
C LEU A 26 -2.35 -40.18 3.17
N ALA A 27 -1.26 -40.93 3.03
CA ALA A 27 -0.12 -40.81 3.93
C ALA A 27 0.44 -39.40 3.87
N ASP A 28 0.73 -38.78 5.01
CA ASP A 28 1.18 -37.38 5.16
C ASP A 28 2.44 -36.99 4.36
N GLY A 29 3.08 -37.91 3.65
CA GLY A 29 4.37 -37.73 2.99
C GLY A 29 4.33 -37.30 1.50
N LEU A 30 3.16 -37.31 0.85
CA LEU A 30 3.06 -37.08 -0.60
C LEU A 30 2.30 -35.77 -0.96
N ASN A 31 2.26 -34.84 -0.04
CA ASN A 31 1.49 -33.61 -0.24
C ASN A 31 2.39 -32.42 -0.55
N VAL A 32 2.13 -31.77 -1.70
CA VAL A 32 2.71 -30.49 -2.07
C VAL A 32 1.61 -29.44 -1.98
N ASN A 33 1.68 -28.57 -0.97
CA ASN A 33 0.72 -27.51 -0.75
C ASN A 33 1.40 -26.14 -0.91
N LEU A 34 1.10 -25.45 -2.00
CA LEU A 34 1.58 -24.10 -2.33
C LEU A 34 0.42 -23.18 -2.69
N PRO A 35 -0.58 -22.99 -1.80
CA PRO A 35 -1.74 -22.17 -2.13
C PRO A 35 -1.37 -20.69 -2.23
N VAL A 36 -2.10 -19.98 -3.06
CA VAL A 36 -2.12 -18.51 -3.07
C VAL A 36 -3.03 -18.04 -1.93
N ALA A 37 -2.57 -17.07 -1.13
CA ALA A 37 -3.41 -16.47 -0.10
C ALA A 37 -4.58 -15.72 -0.75
N ASN A 38 -5.81 -16.02 -0.33
CA ASN A 38 -7.06 -15.42 -0.85
C ASN A 38 -7.20 -15.48 -2.37
N PRO A 39 -7.25 -16.66 -3.00
CA PRO A 39 -7.31 -16.77 -4.46
C PRO A 39 -8.60 -16.14 -5.01
N ALA A 40 -8.50 -15.42 -6.12
CA ALA A 40 -9.66 -14.92 -6.85
C ALA A 40 -10.38 -16.04 -7.60
N GLY A 41 -9.69 -17.15 -7.88
CA GLY A 41 -10.22 -18.37 -8.47
C GLY A 41 -9.34 -19.56 -8.13
N ALA A 42 -9.95 -20.72 -7.98
CA ALA A 42 -9.26 -21.99 -7.80
C ALA A 42 -9.95 -23.05 -8.65
N LEU A 43 -9.15 -23.90 -9.29
CA LEU A 43 -9.60 -25.05 -10.06
C LEU A 43 -8.95 -26.30 -9.47
N ALA A 44 -9.75 -27.26 -9.05
CA ALA A 44 -9.28 -28.54 -8.54
C ALA A 44 -9.61 -29.65 -9.53
N PHE A 45 -8.63 -30.48 -9.85
CA PHE A 45 -8.79 -31.60 -10.78
C PHE A 45 -8.28 -32.88 -10.16
N GLN A 46 -9.06 -33.93 -10.26
CA GLN A 46 -8.56 -35.26 -9.98
C GLN A 46 -7.78 -35.76 -11.22
N VAL A 47 -6.46 -35.88 -11.08
CA VAL A 47 -5.57 -36.18 -12.20
C VAL A 47 -5.40 -37.69 -12.43
N ALA A 48 -5.30 -38.44 -11.35
CA ALA A 48 -5.11 -39.88 -11.43
C ALA A 48 -5.63 -40.61 -10.19
N ARG A 49 -6.08 -41.84 -10.40
CA ARG A 49 -6.39 -42.79 -9.35
C ARG A 49 -5.50 -44.01 -9.55
N LEU A 50 -4.60 -44.23 -8.62
CA LEU A 50 -3.66 -45.37 -8.70
C LEU A 50 -4.34 -46.66 -8.25
N ALA A 51 -3.81 -47.80 -8.68
CA ALA A 51 -4.36 -49.11 -8.39
C ALA A 51 -4.31 -49.52 -6.90
N ASP A 52 -3.47 -48.84 -6.11
CA ASP A 52 -3.33 -48.99 -4.68
C ASP A 52 -4.34 -48.18 -3.87
N GLY A 53 -5.23 -47.42 -4.55
CA GLY A 53 -6.22 -46.56 -3.94
C GLY A 53 -5.76 -45.10 -3.68
N THR A 54 -4.54 -44.75 -4.07
CA THR A 54 -4.03 -43.37 -3.97
C THR A 54 -4.70 -42.50 -5.01
N ILE A 55 -5.10 -41.29 -4.62
CA ILE A 55 -5.72 -40.29 -5.49
C ILE A 55 -4.73 -39.12 -5.64
N LEU A 56 -4.49 -38.71 -6.86
CA LEU A 56 -3.71 -37.53 -7.17
C LEU A 56 -4.65 -36.40 -7.56
N ASP A 57 -4.76 -35.40 -6.70
CA ASP A 57 -5.54 -34.20 -6.91
C ASP A 57 -4.60 -33.02 -7.21
N LEU A 58 -4.93 -32.22 -8.22
CA LEU A 58 -4.24 -30.99 -8.57
C LEU A 58 -5.18 -29.81 -8.35
N GLU A 59 -4.75 -28.89 -7.50
CA GLU A 59 -5.42 -27.60 -7.30
C GLU A 59 -4.57 -26.47 -7.88
N LEU A 60 -5.18 -25.67 -8.75
CA LEU A 60 -4.58 -24.46 -9.31
C LEU A 60 -5.32 -23.25 -8.77
N SER A 61 -4.59 -22.36 -8.10
CA SER A 61 -5.14 -21.10 -7.58
C SER A 61 -4.39 -19.89 -8.12
N ALA A 62 -5.12 -18.83 -8.45
CA ALA A 62 -4.54 -17.58 -8.93
C ALA A 62 -5.26 -16.38 -8.30
N MET A 63 -4.50 -15.33 -8.00
CA MET A 63 -5.02 -14.05 -7.57
C MET A 63 -4.28 -12.92 -8.27
N GLU A 64 -5.04 -12.01 -8.88
CA GLU A 64 -4.55 -10.73 -9.35
C GLU A 64 -5.40 -9.63 -8.72
N LYS A 65 -4.75 -8.64 -8.10
CA LYS A 65 -5.40 -7.49 -7.49
C LYS A 65 -4.69 -6.21 -7.93
N GLU A 66 -5.40 -5.36 -8.64
CA GLU A 66 -4.92 -4.03 -9.04
C GLU A 66 -5.66 -2.97 -8.24
N ASN A 67 -4.91 -2.08 -7.57
CA ASN A 67 -5.43 -0.89 -6.92
C ASN A 67 -4.80 0.34 -7.58
N LYS A 68 -5.65 1.21 -8.11
CA LYS A 68 -5.23 2.48 -8.69
C LYS A 68 -6.02 3.60 -8.04
N GLY A 69 -5.31 4.60 -7.52
CA GLY A 69 -5.90 5.76 -6.87
C GLY A 69 -5.12 7.02 -7.22
N GLU A 70 -5.82 8.15 -7.29
CA GLU A 70 -5.24 9.47 -7.47
C GLU A 70 -5.82 10.40 -6.41
N ILE A 71 -4.95 11.17 -5.75
CA ILE A 71 -5.33 12.15 -4.75
C ILE A 71 -4.79 13.49 -5.21
N ILE A 72 -5.70 14.46 -5.41
CA ILE A 72 -5.35 15.83 -5.76
C ILE A 72 -5.69 16.72 -4.57
N ALA A 73 -4.70 17.48 -4.08
CA ALA A 73 -4.87 18.45 -3.02
C ALA A 73 -4.37 19.83 -3.49
N SER A 74 -5.14 20.87 -3.22
CA SER A 74 -4.85 22.23 -3.70
C SER A 74 -5.07 23.25 -2.58
N PRO A 75 -4.12 23.41 -1.63
CA PRO A 75 -4.19 24.44 -0.62
C PRO A 75 -3.98 25.82 -1.26
N ARG A 76 -4.72 26.83 -0.78
CA ARG A 76 -4.64 28.20 -1.26
C ARG A 76 -4.58 29.15 -0.10
N ILE A 77 -3.71 30.15 -0.16
CA ILE A 77 -3.58 31.17 0.87
C ILE A 77 -3.19 32.51 0.23
N THR A 78 -3.69 33.58 0.79
CA THR A 78 -3.33 34.95 0.40
C THR A 78 -2.58 35.63 1.52
N THR A 79 -1.47 36.30 1.22
CA THR A 79 -0.66 37.02 2.18
C THR A 79 -0.09 38.30 1.57
N ALA A 80 0.35 39.22 2.44
CA ALA A 80 1.05 40.40 2.00
C ALA A 80 2.51 40.10 1.64
N ASN A 81 3.13 41.01 0.86
CA ASN A 81 4.54 40.92 0.52
C ASN A 81 5.41 40.84 1.78
N GLN A 82 6.38 39.91 1.80
CA GLN A 82 7.31 39.65 2.92
C GLN A 82 6.64 39.21 4.23
N LYS A 83 5.41 38.69 4.18
CA LYS A 83 4.70 38.15 5.33
C LYS A 83 4.51 36.65 5.20
N GLU A 84 4.99 35.93 6.19
CA GLU A 84 4.74 34.51 6.30
C GLU A 84 3.24 34.24 6.53
N ALA A 85 2.73 33.26 5.84
CA ALA A 85 1.39 32.75 6.05
C ALA A 85 1.41 31.22 5.97
N TYR A 86 0.50 30.60 6.71
CA TYR A 86 0.36 29.16 6.71
C TYR A 86 -1.11 28.76 6.64
N ILE A 87 -1.36 27.61 6.04
CA ILE A 87 -2.65 26.91 6.04
C ILE A 87 -2.40 25.45 6.38
N GLU A 88 -3.26 24.90 7.21
CA GLU A 88 -3.16 23.53 7.70
C GLU A 88 -4.54 22.89 7.67
N GLN A 89 -4.66 21.66 7.12
CA GLN A 89 -5.89 20.89 7.08
C GLN A 89 -5.57 19.43 7.32
N GLY A 90 -6.32 18.76 8.19
CA GLY A 90 -6.11 17.33 8.45
C GLY A 90 -6.91 16.82 9.62
N VAL A 91 -6.39 15.75 10.23
CA VAL A 91 -6.99 15.09 11.40
C VAL A 91 -6.00 14.99 12.54
N GLU A 92 -6.51 15.04 13.75
CA GLU A 92 -5.75 14.75 14.97
C GLU A 92 -6.17 13.38 15.49
N ILE A 93 -5.21 12.50 15.73
CA ILE A 93 -5.44 11.13 16.16
C ILE A 93 -5.08 11.04 17.64
N PRO A 94 -6.05 10.75 18.54
CA PRO A 94 -5.75 10.50 19.94
C PRO A 94 -5.07 9.16 20.12
N TYR A 95 -4.05 9.10 20.95
CA TYR A 95 -3.43 7.87 21.42
C TYR A 95 -3.14 7.93 22.91
N GLN A 96 -3.05 6.78 23.56
CA GLN A 96 -2.77 6.68 24.98
C GLN A 96 -1.29 6.44 25.23
N GLU A 97 -0.70 7.27 26.06
CA GLU A 97 0.67 7.10 26.52
C GLU A 97 0.66 6.74 28.02
N ALA A 98 1.38 5.67 28.36
CA ALA A 98 1.52 5.26 29.75
C ALA A 98 2.48 6.22 30.48
N ALA A 99 1.99 6.92 31.49
CA ALA A 99 2.82 7.73 32.34
C ALA A 99 3.55 6.86 33.38
N SER A 100 4.72 7.29 33.80
CA SER A 100 5.56 6.58 34.79
C SER A 100 4.90 6.36 36.17
N SER A 101 3.77 7.00 36.41
CA SER A 101 2.95 6.86 37.62
C SER A 101 1.82 5.82 37.52
N GLY A 102 1.72 5.08 36.41
CA GLY A 102 0.63 4.12 36.16
C GLY A 102 -0.68 4.76 35.67
N ALA A 103 -0.74 6.07 35.51
CA ALA A 103 -1.85 6.76 34.86
C ALA A 103 -1.65 6.79 33.34
N THR A 104 -2.74 6.72 32.56
CA THR A 104 -2.72 6.90 31.13
C THR A 104 -3.01 8.36 30.78
N SER A 105 -2.19 8.96 29.92
CA SER A 105 -2.41 10.28 29.34
C SER A 105 -2.82 10.15 27.88
N THR A 106 -3.83 10.92 27.47
CA THR A 106 -4.23 11.00 26.06
C THR A 106 -3.40 12.07 25.39
N GLN A 107 -2.65 11.67 24.35
CA GLN A 107 -1.89 12.56 23.48
C GLN A 107 -2.55 12.59 22.10
N PHE A 108 -2.25 13.64 21.33
CA PHE A 108 -2.78 13.80 19.97
C PHE A 108 -1.62 13.85 18.98
N LYS A 109 -1.75 13.12 17.89
CA LYS A 109 -0.83 13.17 16.77
C LYS A 109 -1.52 13.70 15.53
N LYS A 110 -0.93 14.73 14.91
CA LYS A 110 -1.48 15.37 13.73
C LYS A 110 -1.07 14.64 12.47
N ALA A 111 -2.02 14.45 11.56
CA ALA A 111 -1.79 14.05 10.17
C ALA A 111 -2.44 15.09 9.27
N VAL A 112 -1.63 15.98 8.70
CA VAL A 112 -2.10 17.21 8.08
C VAL A 112 -1.41 17.47 6.74
N LEU A 113 -2.17 18.10 5.83
CA LEU A 113 -1.61 18.83 4.72
C LEU A 113 -1.35 20.26 5.17
N SER A 114 -0.11 20.72 5.12
CA SER A 114 0.25 22.10 5.49
C SER A 114 1.04 22.78 4.38
N LEU A 115 0.79 24.04 4.18
CA LEU A 115 1.53 24.94 3.31
C LEU A 115 1.94 26.17 4.14
N THR A 116 3.23 26.40 4.24
CA THR A 116 3.80 27.67 4.76
C THR A 116 4.49 28.37 3.61
N VAL A 117 4.22 29.64 3.43
CA VAL A 117 4.77 30.44 2.33
C VAL A 117 5.12 31.86 2.77
N THR A 118 6.29 32.33 2.32
CA THR A 118 6.71 33.73 2.43
C THR A 118 7.03 34.26 1.04
N PRO A 119 6.18 35.14 0.46
CA PRO A 119 6.42 35.73 -0.84
C PRO A 119 7.31 36.96 -0.74
N HIS A 120 8.14 37.17 -1.75
CA HIS A 120 8.90 38.39 -1.96
C HIS A 120 8.73 38.88 -3.42
N ILE A 121 8.05 39.99 -3.60
CA ILE A 121 7.79 40.55 -4.92
C ILE A 121 8.99 41.41 -5.34
N THR A 122 9.57 41.10 -6.49
CA THR A 122 10.69 41.87 -7.08
C THR A 122 10.17 43.03 -7.93
N PRO A 123 11.01 44.08 -8.13
CA PRO A 123 10.63 45.21 -9.03
C PRO A 123 10.30 44.80 -10.47
N ASP A 124 10.83 43.64 -10.92
CA ASP A 124 10.60 43.08 -12.25
C ASP A 124 9.29 42.29 -12.38
N ASN A 125 8.38 42.44 -11.41
CA ASN A 125 7.10 41.72 -11.33
C ASN A 125 7.23 40.21 -11.27
N LYS A 126 8.35 39.70 -10.74
CA LYS A 126 8.56 38.30 -10.42
C LYS A 126 8.34 38.09 -8.92
N ILE A 127 8.08 36.88 -8.53
CA ILE A 127 7.80 36.53 -7.15
C ILE A 127 8.80 35.47 -6.72
N ILE A 128 9.59 35.79 -5.69
CA ILE A 128 10.39 34.79 -4.99
C ILE A 128 9.48 34.21 -3.91
N LEU A 129 9.31 32.91 -3.92
CA LEU A 129 8.54 32.17 -2.94
C LEU A 129 9.48 31.31 -2.11
N ASP A 130 9.50 31.56 -0.82
CA ASP A 130 10.06 30.64 0.16
C ASP A 130 8.90 29.82 0.71
N LEU A 131 8.88 28.51 0.47
CA LEU A 131 7.74 27.67 0.79
C LEU A 131 8.14 26.32 1.37
N VAL A 132 7.31 25.87 2.30
CA VAL A 132 7.37 24.53 2.87
C VAL A 132 6.00 23.89 2.72
N VAL A 133 5.94 22.75 2.05
CA VAL A 133 4.74 21.91 1.94
C VAL A 133 4.99 20.61 2.68
N THR A 134 4.05 20.24 3.53
CA THR A 134 4.08 18.96 4.24
C THR A 134 2.74 18.26 4.01
N GLN A 135 2.79 16.99 3.65
CA GLN A 135 1.63 16.13 3.53
C GLN A 135 1.84 14.90 4.41
N ASP A 136 1.04 14.81 5.45
CA ASP A 136 1.03 13.71 6.39
C ASP A 136 -0.21 12.85 6.15
N THR A 137 -0.03 11.54 6.09
CA THR A 137 -1.13 10.58 5.97
C THR A 137 -1.02 9.54 7.08
N VAL A 138 -2.17 9.08 7.56
CA VAL A 138 -2.20 8.01 8.56
C VAL A 138 -1.73 6.72 7.91
N SER A 139 -0.71 6.10 8.48
CA SER A 139 -0.21 4.82 8.01
C SER A 139 -1.06 3.68 8.57
N ASP A 140 -1.32 2.66 7.76
CA ASP A 140 -2.01 1.43 8.20
C ASP A 140 -1.14 0.57 9.13
N VAL A 141 0.14 0.91 9.25
CA VAL A 141 1.08 0.20 10.13
C VAL A 141 0.88 0.65 11.57
N GLN A 142 0.26 -0.19 12.37
CA GLN A 142 0.17 0.02 13.82
C GLN A 142 1.48 -0.47 14.47
N SER A 143 2.30 0.46 14.90
CA SER A 143 3.52 0.17 15.67
C SER A 143 3.32 0.62 17.12
N GLY A 144 2.83 -0.27 17.96
CA GLY A 144 2.64 0.03 19.39
C GLY A 144 1.40 0.88 19.70
N GLN A 145 1.48 1.74 20.72
CA GLN A 145 0.37 2.56 21.19
C GLN A 145 0.15 3.84 20.37
N ALA A 146 1.20 4.35 19.72
CA ALA A 146 1.10 5.55 18.89
C ALA A 146 0.83 5.22 17.42
N PRO A 147 -0.05 5.96 16.73
CA PRO A 147 -0.28 5.77 15.30
C PRO A 147 0.97 6.17 14.51
N ALA A 148 1.30 5.37 13.49
CA ALA A 148 2.33 5.72 12.53
C ALA A 148 1.78 6.74 11.52
N ILE A 149 2.63 7.66 11.07
CA ILE A 149 2.29 8.69 10.08
C ILE A 149 3.32 8.65 8.98
N ASP A 150 2.85 8.56 7.74
CA ASP A 150 3.67 8.71 6.54
C ASP A 150 3.76 10.19 6.21
N THR A 151 4.97 10.74 6.26
CA THR A 151 5.23 12.17 6.04
C THR A 151 5.97 12.39 4.74
N GLN A 152 5.47 13.31 3.93
CA GLN A 152 6.13 13.83 2.74
C GLN A 152 6.33 15.33 2.91
N ARG A 153 7.57 15.80 2.78
CA ARG A 153 7.92 17.20 3.00
C ARG A 153 8.82 17.72 1.90
N ILE A 154 8.51 18.90 1.40
CA ILE A 154 9.37 19.67 0.51
C ILE A 154 9.53 21.07 1.07
N GLY A 155 10.76 21.58 1.08
CA GLY A 155 11.10 22.97 1.40
C GLY A 155 11.98 23.50 0.30
N THR A 156 11.59 24.62 -0.30
CA THR A 156 12.35 25.21 -1.43
C THR A 156 12.08 26.68 -1.57
N GLN A 157 13.02 27.36 -2.23
CA GLN A 157 12.87 28.75 -2.64
C GLN A 157 12.92 28.83 -4.16
N VAL A 158 11.94 29.46 -4.78
CA VAL A 158 11.81 29.53 -6.22
C VAL A 158 11.46 30.95 -6.68
N LEU A 159 11.93 31.31 -7.87
CA LEU A 159 11.57 32.55 -8.55
C LEU A 159 10.60 32.24 -9.68
N VAL A 160 9.42 32.84 -9.65
CA VAL A 160 8.32 32.55 -10.57
C VAL A 160 7.75 33.85 -11.12
N ASN A 161 7.32 33.85 -12.38
CA ASN A 161 6.57 34.98 -12.93
C ASN A 161 5.14 35.01 -12.37
N ASN A 162 4.56 36.19 -12.28
CA ASN A 162 3.19 36.37 -11.82
C ASN A 162 2.20 35.61 -12.69
N GLY A 163 1.44 34.69 -12.08
CA GLY A 163 0.44 33.86 -12.74
C GLY A 163 0.98 32.63 -13.47
N GLU A 164 2.28 32.37 -13.45
CA GLU A 164 2.88 31.17 -14.03
C GLU A 164 2.85 30.01 -13.07
N THR A 165 2.62 28.81 -13.61
CA THR A 165 2.68 27.56 -12.85
C THR A 165 4.02 26.88 -13.08
N ILE A 166 4.72 26.57 -12.01
CA ILE A 166 5.95 25.79 -12.08
C ILE A 166 5.85 24.51 -11.27
N VAL A 167 6.66 23.53 -11.63
CA VAL A 167 6.87 22.31 -10.86
C VAL A 167 7.94 22.57 -9.81
N LEU A 168 7.61 22.42 -8.54
CA LEU A 168 8.59 22.55 -7.46
C LEU A 168 9.49 21.32 -7.36
N GLY A 169 8.94 20.15 -7.68
CA GLY A 169 9.62 18.89 -7.61
C GLY A 169 8.63 17.75 -7.46
N GLY A 170 9.16 16.57 -7.24
CA GLY A 170 8.36 15.37 -7.02
C GLY A 170 9.19 14.24 -6.47
N ILE A 171 8.49 13.21 -6.04
CA ILE A 171 9.07 11.95 -5.56
C ILE A 171 8.45 10.83 -6.38
N TYR A 172 9.30 10.02 -6.99
CA TYR A 172 8.89 8.77 -7.62
C TYR A 172 9.50 7.61 -6.85
N GLN A 173 8.66 6.72 -6.37
CA GLN A 173 9.07 5.52 -5.65
C GLN A 173 8.47 4.30 -6.32
N GLN A 174 9.30 3.31 -6.56
CA GLN A 174 8.86 2.03 -7.07
C GLN A 174 9.45 0.92 -6.23
N ALA A 175 8.61 0.01 -5.74
CA ALA A 175 9.00 -1.19 -5.04
C ALA A 175 8.54 -2.41 -5.84
N ILE A 176 9.47 -3.28 -6.21
CA ILE A 176 9.20 -4.54 -6.88
C ILE A 176 9.75 -5.64 -6.00
N ILE A 177 8.86 -6.48 -5.48
CA ILE A 177 9.22 -7.63 -4.65
C ILE A 177 8.71 -8.87 -5.37
N SER A 178 9.61 -9.79 -5.69
CA SER A 178 9.27 -11.07 -6.27
C SER A 178 9.69 -12.17 -5.31
N THR A 179 8.71 -12.90 -4.79
CA THR A 179 8.93 -14.03 -3.89
C THR A 179 8.56 -15.31 -4.61
N ILE A 180 9.52 -16.20 -4.76
CA ILE A 180 9.33 -17.51 -5.37
C ILE A 180 9.43 -18.58 -4.29
N SER A 181 8.35 -19.28 -4.05
CA SER A 181 8.29 -20.46 -3.19
C SER A 181 8.19 -21.69 -4.08
N LYS A 182 9.16 -22.59 -4.00
CA LYS A 182 9.19 -23.80 -4.82
C LYS A 182 9.55 -25.03 -4.00
N VAL A 183 9.09 -26.19 -4.46
CA VAL A 183 9.53 -27.46 -3.91
C VAL A 183 10.93 -27.75 -4.45
N PRO A 184 11.93 -28.02 -3.58
CA PRO A 184 13.28 -28.37 -4.05
C PRO A 184 13.23 -29.56 -5.01
N VAL A 185 14.05 -29.51 -6.06
CA VAL A 185 14.16 -30.51 -7.12
C VAL A 185 12.96 -30.49 -8.08
N LEU A 186 11.73 -30.58 -7.60
CA LEU A 186 10.52 -30.64 -8.44
C LEU A 186 10.22 -29.29 -9.10
N GLY A 187 10.47 -28.19 -8.42
CA GLY A 187 10.29 -26.83 -8.97
C GLY A 187 11.32 -26.43 -10.04
N ASP A 188 12.39 -27.22 -10.21
CA ASP A 188 13.46 -26.94 -11.19
C ASP A 188 13.37 -27.84 -12.44
N ILE A 189 12.38 -28.74 -12.52
CA ILE A 189 12.16 -29.60 -13.67
C ILE A 189 11.74 -28.75 -14.89
N PRO A 190 12.41 -28.87 -16.04
CA PRO A 190 11.98 -28.22 -17.26
C PRO A 190 10.58 -28.72 -17.67
N TYR A 191 9.74 -27.83 -18.19
CA TYR A 191 8.35 -28.03 -18.63
C TYR A 191 7.32 -28.23 -17.51
N PHE A 192 7.64 -28.89 -16.39
CA PHE A 192 6.69 -29.19 -15.31
C PHE A 192 6.96 -28.43 -14.01
N GLY A 193 8.11 -27.78 -13.86
CA GLY A 193 8.50 -27.08 -12.63
C GLY A 193 7.55 -25.95 -12.22
N TRP A 194 6.79 -25.39 -13.16
CA TRP A 194 5.80 -24.36 -12.87
C TRP A 194 4.64 -24.86 -12.00
N LEU A 195 4.32 -26.16 -12.01
CA LEU A 195 3.31 -26.79 -11.14
C LEU A 195 3.75 -26.87 -9.68
N PHE A 196 5.06 -26.83 -9.42
CA PHE A 196 5.66 -26.99 -8.09
C PHE A 196 6.29 -25.71 -7.55
N ARG A 197 5.93 -24.57 -8.13
CA ARG A 197 6.36 -23.24 -7.68
C ARG A 197 5.19 -22.29 -7.58
N ASN A 198 5.21 -21.47 -6.52
CA ASN A 198 4.33 -20.32 -6.37
C ASN A 198 5.17 -19.06 -6.51
N THR A 199 4.76 -18.16 -7.39
CA THR A 199 5.40 -16.85 -7.59
C THR A 199 4.45 -15.77 -7.10
N ASN A 200 4.86 -15.04 -6.07
CA ASN A 200 4.17 -13.87 -5.59
C ASN A 200 4.94 -12.62 -6.02
N GLN A 201 4.33 -11.78 -6.84
CA GLN A 201 4.92 -10.55 -7.34
C GLN A 201 4.14 -9.36 -6.80
N PHE A 202 4.82 -8.52 -6.03
CA PHE A 202 4.30 -7.26 -5.52
C PHE A 202 4.99 -6.11 -6.25
N ASN A 203 4.22 -5.25 -6.89
CA ASN A 203 4.70 -4.08 -7.61
C ASN A 203 3.91 -2.86 -7.12
N GLU A 204 4.58 -1.97 -6.41
CA GLU A 204 4.02 -0.73 -5.90
C GLU A 204 4.72 0.45 -6.54
N LYS A 205 3.93 1.40 -7.03
CA LYS A 205 4.40 2.68 -7.59
C LYS A 205 3.70 3.81 -6.85
N LYS A 206 4.50 4.73 -6.31
CA LYS A 206 4.02 5.97 -5.70
C LYS A 206 4.68 7.15 -6.40
N GLU A 207 3.87 8.11 -6.81
CA GLU A 207 4.34 9.33 -7.46
C GLU A 207 3.70 10.54 -6.76
N LEU A 208 4.53 11.52 -6.41
CA LEU A 208 4.10 12.81 -5.88
C LEU A 208 4.68 13.90 -6.80
N LEU A 209 3.82 14.79 -7.29
CA LEU A 209 4.22 15.98 -8.02
C LEU A 209 3.63 17.20 -7.34
N ILE A 210 4.44 18.24 -7.15
CA ILE A 210 4.04 19.48 -6.49
C ILE A 210 4.22 20.65 -7.47
N PHE A 211 3.11 21.38 -7.66
CA PHE A 211 3.04 22.57 -8.51
C PHE A 211 2.74 23.79 -7.66
N VAL A 212 3.23 24.95 -8.07
CA VAL A 212 2.85 26.22 -7.47
C VAL A 212 2.51 27.25 -8.55
N THR A 213 1.49 28.07 -8.25
CA THR A 213 1.03 29.15 -9.11
C THR A 213 0.83 30.38 -8.23
N PRO A 214 1.81 31.29 -8.13
CA PRO A 214 1.63 32.56 -7.43
C PRO A 214 0.87 33.56 -8.29
N ARG A 215 0.04 34.37 -7.65
CA ARG A 215 -0.67 35.47 -8.30
C ARG A 215 -0.68 36.73 -7.43
N VAL A 216 -0.22 37.83 -7.96
CA VAL A 216 -0.34 39.14 -7.33
C VAL A 216 -1.75 39.66 -7.53
N VAL A 217 -2.42 40.02 -6.43
CA VAL A 217 -3.73 40.68 -6.47
C VAL A 217 -3.47 42.20 -6.36
N THR A 218 -3.74 42.93 -7.42
CA THR A 218 -3.71 44.39 -7.42
C THR A 218 -5.16 44.89 -7.31
N GLU A 219 -5.46 45.64 -6.25
CA GLU A 219 -6.72 46.35 -6.16
C GLU A 219 -6.60 47.57 -7.09
N HIS A 220 -7.43 47.64 -8.13
CA HIS A 220 -7.67 48.85 -8.88
C HIS A 220 -8.76 49.65 -8.14
N PHE A 221 -8.34 50.72 -7.47
CA PHE A 221 -9.25 51.78 -7.03
C PHE A 221 -9.62 52.69 -8.20
#